data_b3a6c838af431921791d620729a0a2f4
#
_entry.id   b3a6c838af431921791d620729a0a2f4
#
_cell.length_a   1.000
_cell.length_b   1.000
_cell.length_c   1.000
_cell.angle_alpha   90.00
_cell.angle_beta   90.00
_cell.angle_gamma   90.00
#
_symmetry.space_group_name_H-M   'P 1'
#
loop_
_entity.id
_entity.type
_entity.pdbx_description
1 polymer ?
#
loop_
_entity_poly.entity_id
_entity_poly.type
_entity_poly.pdbx_seq_one_letter_code
_entity_poly.pdbx_strand_id
1 'polypeptide(L)'
;MTGNNSKKEHRKILDEMQQVQSEESLILVATGKLIGEGFDFPRLDTLIMATPVSFKGVVEQYAGRLNRDYDGKEKVIVYDYVDSHIPMFDNMYAKRLKAYKQIGYEICSGVQGEKQTANAIYNCDNYQTVYRQDLLDAAQNIVISSPAINGKKVRELISLLQEQQSRGVTVTIVTWEPDTYDFGDASYWMQLHEEMRQAGFYMKLVDDFCEHFAIIDQEIVWYGSINLLANSKLEDSLMRVMSKRIASELMEMTFG
;
A
#
# COMPACT_ATOMS: atom_id res chain seq x y z
N MET A 1 -26.96 10.67 -14.14
CA MET A 1 -27.67 9.74 -15.08
C MET A 1 -27.89 8.39 -14.39
N THR A 2 -29.09 7.86 -14.38
CA THR A 2 -29.42 6.59 -13.73
C THR A 2 -30.26 5.72 -14.65
N GLY A 3 -30.35 4.41 -14.38
CA GLY A 3 -31.18 3.48 -15.14
C GLY A 3 -32.69 3.78 -15.11
N ASN A 4 -33.12 4.67 -14.21
CA ASN A 4 -34.52 5.09 -14.10
C ASN A 4 -34.86 6.28 -15.02
N ASN A 5 -33.85 6.92 -15.63
CA ASN A 5 -34.07 8.01 -16.56
C ASN A 5 -34.58 7.46 -17.91
N SER A 6 -35.52 8.15 -18.53
CA SER A 6 -35.99 7.83 -19.87
C SER A 6 -34.91 8.13 -20.94
N LYS A 7 -35.03 7.52 -22.10
CA LYS A 7 -34.12 7.83 -23.24
C LYS A 7 -34.12 9.32 -23.63
N LYS A 8 -35.25 10.01 -23.44
CA LYS A 8 -35.38 11.43 -23.74
C LYS A 8 -34.60 12.27 -22.73
N GLU A 9 -34.65 11.90 -21.45
CA GLU A 9 -33.87 12.57 -20.40
C GLU A 9 -32.39 12.36 -20.57
N HIS A 10 -31.96 11.13 -20.93
CA HIS A 10 -30.54 10.87 -21.23
C HIS A 10 -30.02 11.76 -22.36
N ARG A 11 -30.81 11.89 -23.43
CA ARG A 11 -30.45 12.74 -24.57
C ARG A 11 -30.34 14.22 -24.17
N LYS A 12 -31.30 14.69 -23.36
CA LYS A 12 -31.28 16.07 -22.84
C LYS A 12 -30.02 16.35 -22.00
N ILE A 13 -29.63 15.42 -21.11
CA ILE A 13 -28.41 15.54 -20.31
C ILE A 13 -27.16 15.59 -21.20
N LEU A 14 -27.08 14.76 -22.21
CA LEU A 14 -25.96 14.77 -23.17
C LEU A 14 -25.90 16.10 -23.95
N ASP A 15 -27.05 16.63 -24.40
CA ASP A 15 -27.12 17.91 -25.09
C ASP A 15 -26.70 19.06 -24.17
N GLU A 16 -27.11 19.05 -22.89
CA GLU A 16 -26.66 19.99 -21.86
C GLU A 16 -25.15 19.93 -21.62
N MET A 17 -24.58 18.71 -21.53
CA MET A 17 -23.14 18.53 -21.37
C MET A 17 -22.33 19.08 -22.55
N GLN A 18 -22.84 18.98 -23.76
CA GLN A 18 -22.17 19.52 -24.97
C GLN A 18 -22.17 21.06 -25.00
N GLN A 19 -23.10 21.71 -24.29
CA GLN A 19 -23.21 23.17 -24.23
C GLN A 19 -22.28 23.78 -23.17
N VAL A 20 -21.70 22.98 -22.27
CA VAL A 20 -20.76 23.44 -21.23
C VAL A 20 -19.48 23.93 -21.89
N GLN A 21 -19.05 25.18 -21.60
CA GLN A 21 -17.86 25.80 -22.17
C GLN A 21 -16.58 25.05 -21.74
N SER A 22 -15.53 25.17 -22.53
CA SER A 22 -14.27 24.41 -22.30
C SER A 22 -13.61 24.74 -20.98
N GLU A 23 -13.75 25.97 -20.50
CA GLU A 23 -13.17 26.44 -19.24
C GLU A 23 -14.02 26.08 -18.01
N GLU A 24 -15.25 25.61 -18.20
CA GLU A 24 -16.14 25.25 -17.09
C GLU A 24 -15.91 23.81 -16.63
N SER A 25 -15.87 23.59 -15.33
CA SER A 25 -15.80 22.26 -14.73
C SER A 25 -17.10 21.50 -14.92
N LEU A 26 -17.01 20.23 -15.33
CA LEU A 26 -18.15 19.35 -15.53
C LEU A 26 -18.03 18.10 -14.64
N ILE A 27 -19.03 17.84 -13.82
CA ILE A 27 -19.14 16.60 -13.04
C ILE A 27 -20.36 15.81 -13.50
N LEU A 28 -20.13 14.59 -14.00
CA LEU A 28 -21.16 13.65 -14.35
C LEU A 28 -21.26 12.54 -13.31
N VAL A 29 -22.43 12.43 -12.66
CA VAL A 29 -22.74 11.29 -11.77
C VAL A 29 -23.64 10.31 -12.54
N ALA A 30 -23.17 9.07 -12.70
CA ALA A 30 -23.89 8.05 -13.45
C ALA A 30 -23.74 6.66 -12.83
N THR A 31 -24.71 5.78 -13.09
CA THR A 31 -24.57 4.35 -12.77
C THR A 31 -23.74 3.67 -13.85
N GLY A 32 -22.91 2.69 -13.44
CA GLY A 32 -21.93 2.04 -14.32
C GLY A 32 -22.50 1.44 -15.61
N LYS A 33 -23.73 0.93 -15.58
CA LYS A 33 -24.39 0.39 -16.77
C LYS A 33 -24.55 1.42 -17.90
N LEU A 34 -24.76 2.69 -17.56
CA LEU A 34 -24.96 3.76 -18.54
C LEU A 34 -23.67 4.26 -19.17
N ILE A 35 -22.56 4.23 -18.42
CA ILE A 35 -21.24 4.58 -18.97
C ILE A 35 -20.73 3.45 -19.88
N GLY A 36 -21.17 2.21 -19.63
CA GLY A 36 -20.76 1.04 -20.42
C GLY A 36 -21.35 1.01 -21.84
N GLU A 37 -22.59 1.38 -22.03
CA GLU A 37 -23.32 1.24 -23.29
C GLU A 37 -23.54 2.57 -24.00
N GLY A 38 -22.73 2.87 -25.03
CA GLY A 38 -22.97 4.00 -25.94
C GLY A 38 -22.65 5.40 -25.41
N PHE A 39 -22.12 5.54 -24.20
CA PHE A 39 -21.69 6.81 -23.69
C PHE A 39 -20.33 7.19 -24.30
N ASP A 40 -20.26 8.34 -24.95
CA ASP A 40 -19.04 8.87 -25.53
C ASP A 40 -18.96 10.38 -25.29
N PHE A 41 -18.03 10.78 -24.44
CA PHE A 41 -17.77 12.18 -24.12
C PHE A 41 -16.26 12.39 -23.91
N PRO A 42 -15.50 12.63 -25.01
CA PRO A 42 -14.04 12.67 -25.01
C PRO A 42 -13.39 13.67 -24.05
N ARG A 43 -14.11 14.72 -23.69
CA ARG A 43 -13.67 15.77 -22.77
C ARG A 43 -13.37 15.27 -21.35
N LEU A 44 -13.99 14.17 -20.91
CA LEU A 44 -13.77 13.64 -19.57
C LEU A 44 -12.33 13.14 -19.41
N ASP A 45 -11.66 13.62 -18.38
CA ASP A 45 -10.28 13.33 -18.04
C ASP A 45 -10.14 12.55 -16.71
N THR A 46 -11.16 12.58 -15.89
CA THR A 46 -11.14 12.00 -14.55
C THR A 46 -12.31 11.04 -14.34
N LEU A 47 -12.02 9.84 -13.82
CA LEU A 47 -13.00 8.85 -13.38
C LEU A 47 -12.89 8.65 -11.87
N ILE A 48 -14.01 8.76 -11.18
CA ILE A 48 -14.12 8.43 -9.76
C ILE A 48 -14.97 7.17 -9.62
N MET A 49 -14.35 6.06 -9.24
CA MET A 49 -15.02 4.79 -9.01
C MET A 49 -15.44 4.69 -7.53
N ALA A 50 -16.67 5.11 -7.26
CA ALA A 50 -17.24 5.15 -5.90
C ALA A 50 -17.84 3.81 -5.44
N THR A 51 -17.91 2.81 -6.31
CA THR A 51 -18.45 1.48 -6.00
C THR A 51 -17.51 0.39 -6.50
N PRO A 52 -17.33 -0.71 -5.75
CA PRO A 52 -16.43 -1.78 -6.15
C PRO A 52 -16.95 -2.52 -7.39
N VAL A 53 -16.10 -2.65 -8.40
CA VAL A 53 -16.33 -3.42 -9.63
C VAL A 53 -15.26 -4.50 -9.74
N SER A 54 -15.63 -5.72 -10.08
CA SER A 54 -14.69 -6.85 -10.12
C SER A 54 -14.29 -7.31 -11.53
N PHE A 55 -15.03 -6.90 -12.55
CA PHE A 55 -14.80 -7.38 -13.90
C PHE A 55 -13.76 -6.55 -14.66
N LYS A 56 -12.70 -7.22 -15.13
CA LYS A 56 -11.64 -6.63 -15.94
C LYS A 56 -12.21 -5.83 -17.12
N GLY A 57 -13.12 -6.40 -17.89
CA GLY A 57 -13.72 -5.76 -19.07
C GLY A 57 -14.47 -4.46 -18.76
N VAL A 58 -15.05 -4.33 -17.55
CA VAL A 58 -15.73 -3.10 -17.13
C VAL A 58 -14.71 -1.99 -16.85
N VAL A 59 -13.61 -2.32 -16.21
CA VAL A 59 -12.50 -1.36 -15.96
C VAL A 59 -11.90 -0.88 -17.27
N GLU A 60 -11.60 -1.81 -18.18
CA GLU A 60 -11.08 -1.48 -19.52
C GLU A 60 -12.06 -0.60 -20.31
N GLN A 61 -13.35 -0.87 -20.21
CA GLN A 61 -14.39 -0.09 -20.87
C GLN A 61 -14.49 1.32 -20.33
N TYR A 62 -14.46 1.49 -19.00
CA TYR A 62 -14.55 2.82 -18.39
C TYR A 62 -13.28 3.65 -18.63
N ALA A 63 -12.12 3.05 -18.40
CA ALA A 63 -10.84 3.70 -18.65
C ALA A 63 -10.65 4.01 -20.14
N GLY A 64 -11.05 3.11 -21.04
CA GLY A 64 -11.01 3.34 -22.49
C GLY A 64 -11.88 4.52 -22.98
N ARG A 65 -12.93 4.88 -22.23
CA ARG A 65 -13.73 6.08 -22.52
C ARG A 65 -13.00 7.37 -22.20
N LEU A 66 -12.16 7.34 -21.15
CA LEU A 66 -11.34 8.48 -20.78
C LEU A 66 -10.13 8.66 -21.70
N ASN A 67 -9.59 7.57 -22.26
CA ASN A 67 -8.40 7.62 -23.11
C ASN A 67 -8.67 8.16 -24.55
N ARG A 68 -9.85 8.76 -24.75
CA ARG A 68 -10.16 9.43 -26.01
C ARG A 68 -9.45 10.76 -26.11
N ASP A 69 -8.89 11.03 -27.27
CA ASP A 69 -8.23 12.29 -27.56
C ASP A 69 -9.22 13.46 -27.51
N TYR A 70 -8.82 14.52 -26.83
CA TYR A 70 -9.55 15.78 -26.74
C TYR A 70 -8.54 16.93 -26.61
N ASP A 71 -8.76 18.01 -27.30
CA ASP A 71 -7.87 19.16 -27.30
C ASP A 71 -7.72 19.77 -25.90
N GLY A 72 -6.47 19.96 -25.45
CA GLY A 72 -6.17 20.41 -24.08
C GLY A 72 -6.16 19.33 -23.00
N LYS A 73 -6.39 18.06 -23.33
CA LYS A 73 -6.33 16.95 -22.36
C LYS A 73 -4.92 16.41 -22.27
N GLU A 74 -4.23 16.73 -21.17
CA GLU A 74 -2.83 16.33 -20.96
C GLU A 74 -2.69 14.97 -20.27
N LYS A 75 -3.64 14.59 -19.42
CA LYS A 75 -3.60 13.35 -18.64
C LYS A 75 -4.99 12.82 -18.34
N VAL A 76 -5.04 11.55 -18.01
CA VAL A 76 -6.24 10.86 -17.55
C VAL A 76 -6.00 10.30 -16.16
N ILE A 77 -6.93 10.52 -15.24
CA ILE A 77 -6.82 10.11 -13.83
C ILE A 77 -7.99 9.21 -13.47
N VAL A 78 -7.70 8.09 -12.80
CA VAL A 78 -8.72 7.22 -12.21
C VAL A 78 -8.53 7.18 -10.70
N TYR A 79 -9.50 7.69 -9.96
CA TYR A 79 -9.61 7.51 -8.51
C TYR A 79 -10.42 6.26 -8.21
N ASP A 80 -9.77 5.26 -7.67
CA ASP A 80 -10.39 3.98 -7.32
C ASP A 80 -10.48 3.85 -5.79
N TYR A 81 -11.68 4.02 -5.24
CA TYR A 81 -11.92 3.88 -3.81
C TYR A 81 -12.04 2.39 -3.44
N VAL A 82 -11.22 1.99 -2.49
CA VAL A 82 -11.17 0.61 -2.00
C VAL A 82 -11.48 0.57 -0.51
N ASP A 83 -12.48 -0.19 -0.14
CA ASP A 83 -12.71 -0.54 1.25
C ASP A 83 -11.90 -1.81 1.57
N SER A 84 -10.64 -1.61 1.96
CA SER A 84 -9.68 -2.68 2.24
C SER A 84 -10.01 -3.47 3.51
N HIS A 85 -10.94 -2.98 4.35
CA HIS A 85 -11.40 -3.72 5.53
C HIS A 85 -12.31 -4.90 5.18
N ILE A 86 -12.77 -4.99 3.93
CA ILE A 86 -13.61 -6.08 3.44
C ILE A 86 -12.80 -6.95 2.47
N PRO A 87 -12.41 -8.19 2.83
CA PRO A 87 -11.52 -9.03 2.01
C PRO A 87 -12.04 -9.27 0.59
N MET A 88 -13.36 -9.29 0.41
CA MET A 88 -13.97 -9.39 -0.92
C MET A 88 -13.63 -8.18 -1.80
N PHE A 89 -13.68 -6.96 -1.26
CA PHE A 89 -13.39 -5.74 -2.00
C PHE A 89 -11.90 -5.59 -2.30
N ASP A 90 -11.05 -6.04 -1.40
CA ASP A 90 -9.60 -6.10 -1.62
C ASP A 90 -9.24 -7.05 -2.77
N ASN A 91 -9.85 -8.25 -2.81
CA ASN A 91 -9.71 -9.17 -3.93
C ASN A 91 -10.24 -8.60 -5.26
N MET A 92 -11.32 -7.82 -5.23
CA MET A 92 -11.84 -7.13 -6.41
C MET A 92 -10.86 -6.05 -6.88
N TYR A 93 -10.26 -5.31 -5.97
CA TYR A 93 -9.24 -4.32 -6.26
C TYR A 93 -7.98 -4.94 -6.87
N ALA A 94 -7.48 -6.04 -6.33
CA ALA A 94 -6.33 -6.75 -6.90
C ALA A 94 -6.56 -7.15 -8.38
N LYS A 95 -7.80 -7.48 -8.76
CA LYS A 95 -8.16 -7.74 -10.16
C LYS A 95 -8.15 -6.46 -11.00
N ARG A 96 -8.65 -5.34 -10.45
CA ARG A 96 -8.63 -4.03 -11.13
C ARG A 96 -7.20 -3.53 -11.35
N LEU A 97 -6.31 -3.68 -10.36
CA LEU A 97 -4.89 -3.32 -10.50
C LEU A 97 -4.23 -4.01 -11.69
N LYS A 98 -4.53 -5.29 -11.91
CA LYS A 98 -4.03 -6.03 -13.09
C LYS A 98 -4.56 -5.43 -14.40
N ALA A 99 -5.84 -5.06 -14.42
CA ALA A 99 -6.44 -4.43 -15.60
C ALA A 99 -5.83 -3.05 -15.88
N TYR A 100 -5.67 -2.19 -14.87
CA TYR A 100 -5.02 -0.87 -15.04
C TYR A 100 -3.60 -0.99 -15.62
N LYS A 101 -2.77 -1.89 -15.06
CA LYS A 101 -1.42 -2.13 -15.60
C LYS A 101 -1.42 -2.61 -17.04
N GLN A 102 -2.39 -3.45 -17.43
CA GLN A 102 -2.49 -3.97 -18.80
C GLN A 102 -2.87 -2.91 -19.82
N ILE A 103 -3.66 -1.91 -19.43
CA ILE A 103 -4.04 -0.78 -20.30
C ILE A 103 -3.10 0.41 -20.18
N GLY A 104 -1.95 0.25 -19.50
CA GLY A 104 -0.88 1.24 -19.48
C GLY A 104 -1.03 2.34 -18.42
N TYR A 105 -1.91 2.18 -17.43
CA TYR A 105 -2.00 3.13 -16.32
C TYR A 105 -0.84 2.93 -15.34
N GLU A 106 -0.25 4.02 -14.94
CA GLU A 106 0.66 4.08 -13.81
C GLU A 106 -0.14 4.07 -12.50
N ILE A 107 0.22 3.16 -11.59
CA ILE A 107 -0.46 3.04 -10.31
C ILE A 107 0.27 3.93 -9.31
N CYS A 108 -0.33 5.08 -9.03
CA CYS A 108 0.07 5.90 -7.91
C CYS A 108 -0.71 5.39 -6.69
N SER A 109 -0.06 4.83 -5.70
CA SER A 109 -0.70 4.57 -4.41
C SER A 109 -1.10 5.95 -3.84
N GLY A 110 -2.38 6.29 -4.07
CA GLY A 110 -2.86 7.61 -3.74
C GLY A 110 -2.91 7.78 -2.23
N VAL A 111 -2.33 8.76 -1.76
CA VAL A 111 -2.84 10.07 -1.41
C VAL A 111 -1.71 11.08 -1.63
N GLN A 112 -1.58 11.67 -2.79
CA GLN A 112 -0.89 12.94 -2.88
C GLN A 112 -1.81 13.99 -2.22
N GLY A 113 -1.60 14.20 -0.92
CA GLY A 113 -2.36 15.24 -0.21
C GLY A 113 -2.34 15.12 1.30
N GLU A 114 -2.36 13.91 1.83
CA GLU A 114 -2.05 13.70 3.24
C GLU A 114 -1.00 12.60 3.28
N LYS A 115 0.22 12.92 3.74
CA LYS A 115 1.10 11.91 4.34
C LYS A 115 0.16 11.07 5.19
N GLN A 116 0.21 9.73 5.09
CA GLN A 116 -0.55 8.88 6.01
C GLN A 116 -0.07 9.19 7.44
N THR A 117 -0.54 10.32 7.97
CA THR A 117 -0.22 10.82 9.30
C THR A 117 -1.14 10.19 10.35
N ALA A 118 -2.10 9.38 9.91
CA ALA A 118 -3.04 8.78 10.82
C ALA A 118 -2.39 7.64 11.59
N ASN A 119 -2.37 7.75 12.90
CA ASN A 119 -2.20 6.62 13.79
C ASN A 119 -3.32 5.62 13.48
N ALA A 120 -2.96 4.37 13.21
CA ALA A 120 -3.93 3.36 12.81
C ALA A 120 -3.54 1.99 13.35
N ILE A 121 -4.54 1.12 13.51
CA ILE A 121 -4.35 -0.27 13.90
C ILE A 121 -4.55 -1.15 12.67
N TYR A 122 -3.64 -2.07 12.47
CA TYR A 122 -3.60 -3.02 11.37
C TYR A 122 -3.64 -4.45 11.88
N ASN A 123 -4.16 -5.35 11.07
CA ASN A 123 -4.12 -6.80 11.29
C ASN A 123 -3.19 -7.49 10.27
N CYS A 124 -3.07 -8.80 10.35
CA CYS A 124 -2.23 -9.61 9.47
C CYS A 124 -2.56 -9.47 7.97
N ASP A 125 -3.80 -9.10 7.63
CA ASP A 125 -4.26 -9.06 6.23
C ASP A 125 -3.96 -7.72 5.56
N ASN A 126 -3.83 -6.62 6.33
CA ASN A 126 -3.81 -5.27 5.76
C ASN A 126 -2.56 -4.43 6.08
N TYR A 127 -1.68 -4.85 7.00
CA TYR A 127 -0.51 -4.05 7.40
C TYR A 127 0.58 -4.00 6.31
N GLN A 128 0.73 -5.06 5.52
CA GLN A 128 1.91 -5.26 4.67
C GLN A 128 2.12 -4.16 3.64
N THR A 129 1.05 -3.66 3.03
CA THR A 129 1.14 -2.62 1.99
C THR A 129 1.69 -1.32 2.56
N VAL A 130 1.14 -0.88 3.71
CA VAL A 130 1.55 0.38 4.35
C VAL A 130 2.93 0.24 4.98
N TYR A 131 3.19 -0.87 5.67
CA TYR A 131 4.49 -1.16 6.27
C TYR A 131 5.61 -1.20 5.21
N ARG A 132 5.37 -1.89 4.09
CA ARG A 132 6.30 -1.93 2.97
C ARG A 132 6.58 -0.54 2.39
N GLN A 133 5.55 0.31 2.28
CA GLN A 133 5.71 1.67 1.79
C GLN A 133 6.55 2.51 2.76
N ASP A 134 6.26 2.45 4.07
CA ASP A 134 7.07 3.15 5.09
C ASP A 134 8.55 2.72 5.02
N LEU A 135 8.83 1.42 4.83
CA LEU A 135 10.20 0.93 4.66
C LEU A 135 10.88 1.48 3.39
N LEU A 136 10.14 1.58 2.28
CA LEU A 136 10.66 2.10 1.01
C LEU A 136 10.88 3.62 1.03
N ASP A 137 10.09 4.34 1.83
CA ASP A 137 10.19 5.79 1.98
C ASP A 137 11.25 6.21 3.01
N ALA A 138 11.85 5.25 3.72
CA ALA A 138 12.89 5.51 4.72
C ALA A 138 14.07 6.29 4.11
N ALA A 139 14.51 7.33 4.81
CA ALA A 139 15.57 8.24 4.38
C ALA A 139 16.85 8.17 5.21
N GLN A 140 16.78 7.65 6.46
CA GLN A 140 17.91 7.67 7.39
C GLN A 140 18.17 6.29 8.01
N ASN A 141 17.20 5.73 8.71
CA ASN A 141 17.39 4.49 9.44
C ASN A 141 16.11 3.68 9.58
N ILE A 142 16.28 2.38 9.67
CA ILE A 142 15.24 1.39 9.94
C ILE A 142 15.73 0.50 11.08
N VAL A 143 14.95 0.37 12.14
CA VAL A 143 15.16 -0.61 13.21
C VAL A 143 13.98 -1.56 13.21
N ILE A 144 14.22 -2.87 13.14
CA ILE A 144 13.18 -3.90 13.21
C ILE A 144 13.51 -4.84 14.35
N SER A 145 12.61 -4.94 15.32
CA SER A 145 12.68 -5.89 16.43
C SER A 145 11.69 -7.03 16.19
N SER A 146 12.20 -8.24 16.12
CA SER A 146 11.43 -9.44 15.80
C SER A 146 12.10 -10.63 16.49
N PRO A 147 11.50 -11.19 17.57
CA PRO A 147 12.09 -12.31 18.30
C PRO A 147 12.38 -13.49 17.39
N ALA A 148 11.39 -13.92 16.62
CA ALA A 148 11.57 -14.99 15.66
C ALA A 148 11.80 -14.47 14.24
N ILE A 149 12.56 -15.20 13.47
CA ILE A 149 12.86 -14.92 12.06
C ILE A 149 12.47 -16.12 11.18
N ASN A 150 12.21 -15.85 9.91
CA ASN A 150 11.89 -16.85 8.90
C ASN A 150 12.69 -16.54 7.63
N GLY A 151 13.35 -17.54 7.06
CA GLY A 151 14.23 -17.35 5.92
C GLY A 151 13.57 -16.72 4.70
N LYS A 152 12.29 -16.99 4.45
CA LYS A 152 11.55 -16.34 3.35
C LYS A 152 11.40 -14.84 3.61
N LYS A 153 10.91 -14.46 4.80
CA LYS A 153 10.72 -13.04 5.15
C LYS A 153 12.03 -12.27 5.25
N VAL A 154 13.09 -12.90 5.77
CA VAL A 154 14.42 -12.30 5.82
C VAL A 154 14.92 -11.97 4.42
N ARG A 155 14.85 -12.91 3.48
CA ARG A 155 15.31 -12.68 2.10
C ARG A 155 14.43 -11.69 1.34
N GLU A 156 13.11 -11.68 1.61
CA GLU A 156 12.21 -10.64 1.08
C GLU A 156 12.60 -9.25 1.60
N LEU A 157 12.93 -9.12 2.89
CA LEU A 157 13.38 -7.85 3.48
C LEU A 157 14.72 -7.40 2.89
N ILE A 158 15.69 -8.31 2.79
CA ILE A 158 17.00 -8.00 2.18
C ILE A 158 16.80 -7.46 0.76
N SER A 159 16.02 -8.17 -0.06
CA SER A 159 15.73 -7.72 -1.43
C SER A 159 14.99 -6.38 -1.49
N LEU A 160 14.09 -6.13 -0.54
CA LEU A 160 13.31 -4.89 -0.46
C LEU A 160 14.19 -3.69 -0.15
N LEU A 161 15.18 -3.84 0.74
CA LEU A 161 15.95 -2.73 1.29
C LEU A 161 17.31 -2.48 0.60
N GLN A 162 17.65 -3.25 -0.43
CA GLN A 162 18.90 -3.06 -1.18
C GLN A 162 19.05 -1.64 -1.74
N GLU A 163 17.98 -1.07 -2.28
CA GLU A 163 18.00 0.28 -2.84
C GLU A 163 18.16 1.34 -1.74
N GLN A 164 17.45 1.21 -0.62
CA GLN A 164 17.54 2.13 0.52
C GLN A 164 18.94 2.12 1.11
N GLN A 165 19.55 0.95 1.28
CA GLN A 165 20.94 0.85 1.74
C GLN A 165 21.94 1.51 0.78
N SER A 166 21.74 1.37 -0.53
CA SER A 166 22.58 2.06 -1.52
C SER A 166 22.46 3.58 -1.45
N ARG A 167 21.36 4.09 -0.90
CA ARG A 167 21.13 5.51 -0.62
C ARG A 167 21.63 5.96 0.76
N GLY A 168 22.24 5.04 1.53
CA GLY A 168 22.80 5.32 2.84
C GLY A 168 21.85 5.10 4.02
N VAL A 169 20.69 4.52 3.82
CA VAL A 169 19.78 4.11 4.90
C VAL A 169 20.41 2.98 5.70
N THR A 170 20.52 3.15 7.01
CA THR A 170 21.02 2.11 7.91
C THR A 170 19.88 1.18 8.35
N VAL A 171 20.13 -0.13 8.38
CA VAL A 171 19.16 -1.13 8.82
C VAL A 171 19.71 -1.89 10.02
N THR A 172 18.96 -1.91 11.12
CA THR A 172 19.29 -2.65 12.33
C THR A 172 18.20 -3.67 12.63
N ILE A 173 18.60 -4.91 12.85
CA ILE A 173 17.72 -6.01 13.26
C ILE A 173 18.00 -6.37 14.71
N VAL A 174 16.97 -6.38 15.54
CA VAL A 174 16.99 -6.89 16.91
C VAL A 174 16.25 -8.23 16.91
N THR A 175 16.93 -9.30 17.29
CA THR A 175 16.35 -10.65 17.28
C THR A 175 17.07 -11.54 18.29
N TRP A 176 16.53 -12.72 18.55
CA TRP A 176 17.13 -13.68 19.45
C TRP A 176 18.46 -14.20 18.95
N GLU A 177 19.30 -14.56 19.91
CA GLU A 177 20.51 -15.35 19.62
C GLU A 177 20.14 -16.72 19.04
N PRO A 178 21.00 -17.33 18.18
CA PRO A 178 20.71 -18.62 17.57
C PRO A 178 20.39 -19.73 18.56
N ASP A 179 21.02 -19.71 19.72
CA ASP A 179 20.86 -20.74 20.76
C ASP A 179 19.57 -20.55 21.61
N THR A 180 18.90 -19.41 21.47
CA THR A 180 17.63 -19.10 22.17
C THR A 180 16.43 -19.75 21.51
N TYR A 181 16.54 -20.20 20.26
CA TYR A 181 15.41 -20.83 19.58
C TYR A 181 15.22 -22.28 20.06
N ASP A 182 14.04 -22.56 20.62
CA ASP A 182 13.68 -23.90 21.13
C ASP A 182 13.45 -24.95 20.02
N PHE A 183 13.46 -24.54 18.77
CA PHE A 183 13.15 -25.41 17.62
C PHE A 183 14.06 -25.13 16.44
N GLY A 184 14.35 -26.18 15.69
CA GLY A 184 15.19 -26.09 14.50
C GLY A 184 16.67 -26.33 14.81
N ASP A 185 17.50 -26.25 13.78
CA ASP A 185 18.94 -26.41 13.87
C ASP A 185 19.60 -25.04 14.08
N ALA A 186 20.41 -24.89 15.11
CA ALA A 186 21.17 -23.67 15.38
C ALA A 186 21.99 -23.19 14.17
N SER A 187 22.47 -24.12 13.35
CA SER A 187 23.18 -23.80 12.12
C SER A 187 22.31 -23.03 11.10
N TYR A 188 21.01 -23.33 11.04
CA TYR A 188 20.07 -22.62 10.17
C TYR A 188 19.87 -21.17 10.63
N TRP A 189 19.76 -20.95 11.94
CA TRP A 189 19.61 -19.59 12.49
C TRP A 189 20.89 -18.78 12.32
N MET A 190 22.04 -19.40 12.56
CA MET A 190 23.35 -18.78 12.29
C MET A 190 23.49 -18.37 10.82
N GLN A 191 23.06 -19.22 9.90
CA GLN A 191 23.09 -18.90 8.48
C GLN A 191 22.21 -17.69 8.15
N LEU A 192 20.98 -17.60 8.68
CA LEU A 192 20.11 -16.46 8.44
C LEU A 192 20.67 -15.14 9.01
N HIS A 193 21.29 -15.20 10.19
CA HIS A 193 21.96 -14.05 10.77
C HIS A 193 23.15 -13.61 9.89
N GLU A 194 23.89 -14.56 9.34
CA GLU A 194 24.99 -14.26 8.44
C GLU A 194 24.51 -13.66 7.10
N GLU A 195 23.42 -14.19 6.53
CA GLU A 195 22.79 -13.60 5.34
C GLU A 195 22.42 -12.13 5.57
N MET A 196 21.87 -11.79 6.74
CA MET A 196 21.53 -10.40 7.09
C MET A 196 22.78 -9.52 7.27
N ARG A 197 23.83 -10.02 7.91
CA ARG A 197 25.11 -9.29 8.04
C ARG A 197 25.78 -9.05 6.68
N GLN A 198 25.80 -10.06 5.82
CA GLN A 198 26.34 -9.93 4.47
C GLN A 198 25.54 -8.94 3.60
N ALA A 199 24.24 -8.83 3.86
CA ALA A 199 23.40 -7.80 3.27
C ALA A 199 23.65 -6.38 3.84
N GLY A 200 24.57 -6.23 4.82
CA GLY A 200 24.89 -4.94 5.42
C GLY A 200 23.98 -4.51 6.58
N PHE A 201 23.19 -5.43 7.13
CA PHE A 201 22.36 -5.13 8.31
C PHE A 201 23.18 -5.18 9.59
N TYR A 202 22.96 -4.22 10.47
CA TYR A 202 23.46 -4.27 11.84
C TYR A 202 22.59 -5.22 12.66
N MET A 203 23.25 -6.10 13.44
CA MET A 203 22.55 -7.10 14.24
C MET A 203 22.73 -6.81 15.72
N LYS A 204 21.63 -6.64 16.46
CA LYS A 204 21.61 -6.73 17.90
C LYS A 204 20.94 -8.03 18.30
N LEU A 205 21.72 -8.95 18.88
CA LEU A 205 21.23 -10.21 19.38
C LEU A 205 20.87 -10.08 20.86
N VAL A 206 19.79 -10.71 21.25
CA VAL A 206 19.28 -10.75 22.62
C VAL A 206 18.96 -12.19 23.01
N ASP A 207 19.16 -12.53 24.27
CA ASP A 207 18.95 -13.86 24.84
C ASP A 207 17.67 -13.95 25.70
N ASP A 208 17.00 -12.82 25.92
CA ASP A 208 15.83 -12.72 26.77
C ASP A 208 14.67 -12.04 26.02
N PHE A 209 14.15 -10.98 26.56
CA PHE A 209 12.95 -10.31 26.06
C PHE A 209 13.23 -9.50 24.79
N CYS A 210 12.42 -9.77 23.75
CA CYS A 210 12.47 -9.05 22.48
C CYS A 210 11.06 -8.68 22.05
N GLU A 211 10.79 -7.39 21.93
CA GLU A 211 9.49 -6.89 21.52
C GLU A 211 9.30 -6.89 20.00
N HIS A 212 8.05 -6.81 19.56
CA HIS A 212 7.70 -6.73 18.14
C HIS A 212 7.46 -5.29 17.74
N PHE A 213 8.43 -4.66 17.11
CA PHE A 213 8.28 -3.31 16.59
C PHE A 213 9.14 -3.04 15.36
N ALA A 214 8.82 -1.97 14.65
CA ALA A 214 9.75 -1.31 13.75
C ALA A 214 9.74 0.19 13.98
N ILE A 215 10.90 0.82 13.85
CA ILE A 215 11.08 2.26 13.89
C ILE A 215 11.72 2.69 12.59
N ILE A 216 11.13 3.69 11.92
CA ILE A 216 11.59 4.21 10.65
C ILE A 216 11.86 5.70 10.82
N ASP A 217 13.08 6.13 10.49
CA ASP A 217 13.56 7.50 10.56
C ASP A 217 13.34 8.17 11.94
N GLN A 218 13.35 7.36 13.01
CA GLN A 218 13.11 7.79 14.40
C GLN A 218 11.77 8.55 14.59
N GLU A 219 10.81 8.32 13.71
CA GLU A 219 9.52 9.02 13.74
C GLU A 219 8.32 8.09 13.56
N ILE A 220 8.38 7.14 12.63
CA ILE A 220 7.30 6.19 12.40
C ILE A 220 7.56 4.94 13.25
N VAL A 221 6.60 4.57 14.07
CA VAL A 221 6.66 3.40 14.93
C VAL A 221 5.54 2.43 14.56
N TRP A 222 5.93 1.20 14.30
CA TRP A 222 5.05 0.04 14.20
C TRP A 222 5.25 -0.80 15.46
N TYR A 223 4.22 -1.01 16.24
CA TYR A 223 4.30 -1.75 17.52
C TYR A 223 3.09 -2.65 17.71
N GLY A 224 3.29 -3.89 18.14
CA GLY A 224 2.18 -4.81 18.42
C GLY A 224 2.61 -6.26 18.58
N SER A 225 1.74 -7.20 18.21
CA SER A 225 2.00 -8.64 18.35
C SER A 225 2.43 -9.33 17.05
N ILE A 226 2.28 -8.67 15.89
CA ILE A 226 2.71 -9.24 14.61
C ILE A 226 4.23 -9.38 14.58
N ASN A 227 4.69 -10.61 14.33
CA ASN A 227 6.10 -10.87 14.09
C ASN A 227 6.49 -10.43 12.68
N LEU A 228 7.30 -9.37 12.60
CA LEU A 228 7.64 -8.71 11.33
C LEU A 228 8.53 -9.58 10.42
N LEU A 229 9.36 -10.45 11.02
CA LEU A 229 10.31 -11.31 10.30
C LEU A 229 9.97 -12.80 10.35
N ALA A 230 8.83 -13.18 10.94
CA ALA A 230 8.33 -14.55 10.96
C ALA A 230 6.82 -14.62 10.70
N ASN A 231 6.25 -15.82 10.79
CA ASN A 231 4.82 -16.01 10.65
C ASN A 231 4.09 -15.44 11.87
N SER A 232 2.95 -14.83 11.63
CA SER A 232 2.07 -14.26 12.65
C SER A 232 0.74 -15.01 12.69
N LYS A 233 0.01 -14.89 13.79
CA LYS A 233 -1.32 -15.48 13.96
C LYS A 233 -2.39 -14.53 13.43
N LEU A 234 -3.58 -15.05 13.17
CA LEU A 234 -4.70 -14.23 12.65
C LEU A 234 -5.18 -13.15 13.64
N GLU A 235 -5.03 -13.42 14.94
CA GLU A 235 -5.39 -12.48 16.01
C GLU A 235 -4.35 -11.37 16.24
N ASP A 236 -3.18 -11.47 15.64
CA ASP A 236 -2.12 -10.48 15.82
C ASP A 236 -2.45 -9.14 15.15
N SER A 237 -1.98 -8.07 15.76
CA SER A 237 -2.19 -6.70 15.27
C SER A 237 -0.94 -5.82 15.45
N LEU A 238 -0.87 -4.76 14.66
CA LEU A 238 0.14 -3.70 14.77
C LEU A 238 -0.54 -2.34 14.84
N MET A 239 -0.03 -1.49 15.69
CA MET A 239 -0.33 -0.08 15.72
C MET A 239 0.78 0.68 14.97
N ARG A 240 0.41 1.53 14.02
CA ARG A 240 1.30 2.49 13.38
C ARG A 240 1.08 3.85 14.04
N VAL A 241 2.15 4.45 14.52
CA VAL A 241 2.12 5.75 15.18
C VAL A 241 3.24 6.63 14.64
N MET A 242 2.96 7.89 14.35
CA MET A 242 3.97 8.89 14.07
C MET A 242 4.31 9.66 15.35
N SER A 243 5.41 9.30 15.97
CA SER A 243 5.83 9.90 17.25
C SER A 243 7.31 9.72 17.50
N LYS A 244 8.06 10.81 17.40
CA LYS A 244 9.50 10.83 17.75
C LYS A 244 9.74 10.46 19.21
N ARG A 245 8.82 10.83 20.11
CA ARG A 245 8.92 10.50 21.52
C ARG A 245 8.83 8.99 21.75
N ILE A 246 7.83 8.33 21.19
CA ILE A 246 7.67 6.87 21.34
C ILE A 246 8.84 6.14 20.65
N ALA A 247 9.29 6.61 19.49
CA ALA A 247 10.46 6.06 18.84
C ALA A 247 11.70 6.14 19.74
N SER A 248 11.92 7.28 20.38
CA SER A 248 13.05 7.50 21.30
C SER A 248 12.96 6.61 22.54
N GLU A 249 11.78 6.49 23.14
CA GLU A 249 11.55 5.62 24.30
C GLU A 249 11.84 4.15 23.96
N LEU A 250 11.37 3.64 22.80
CA LEU A 250 11.66 2.28 22.34
C LEU A 250 13.15 2.07 22.03
N MET A 251 13.80 3.07 21.44
CA MET A 251 15.26 3.00 21.20
C MET A 251 16.03 2.94 22.51
N GLU A 252 15.67 3.74 23.50
CA GLU A 252 16.30 3.72 24.83
C GLU A 252 16.07 2.37 25.53
N MET A 253 14.86 1.84 25.53
CA MET A 253 14.56 0.51 26.08
C MET A 253 15.34 -0.61 25.41
N THR A 254 15.60 -0.47 24.11
CA THR A 254 16.25 -1.53 23.33
C THR A 254 17.77 -1.44 23.36
N PHE A 255 18.35 -0.24 23.37
CA PHE A 255 19.79 -0.02 23.21
C PHE A 255 20.48 0.64 24.43
N GLY A 256 19.70 1.20 25.37
CA GLY A 256 20.18 1.80 26.63
C GLY A 256 20.49 0.73 27.59
#